data_440d152e47fc3f29e31712419b910cae
#
_entry.id   440d152e47fc3f29e31712419b910cae
#
_cell.length_a   1.000
_cell.length_b   1.000
_cell.length_c   1.000
_cell.angle_alpha   90.00
_cell.angle_beta   90.00
_cell.angle_gamma   90.00
#
_symmetry.space_group_name_H-M   'P 1'
#
loop_
_entity.id
_entity.type
_entity.pdbx_description
1 polymer ?
#
loop_
_entity_poly.entity_id
_entity_poly.type
_entity_poly.pdbx_seq_one_letter_code
_entity_poly.pdbx_strand_id
1 'polypeptide(L)'
;MQSDFKQEKTERTHRDIIFKILTGSHNYNLNTPKSDRDYKYFVFPDFDDLYSCRQYTLNYTSPDEDYAVYDIRKLPMLLWKANLNFIEVLFSQEFIIPKTYTVYWNPASRLYGFLKDNRQELATMNPTALYNASRGMALEKQKQMLKDSPGRHENYSRFGYDTKSASHAYRILDFLSRLAKNGFDVQKAMYYEDGDPARQVILDIKAGKYSLEAFNIMINIKESETEKLKDFFESQKMNTVLYEKLNEKTKQTVKHYFYLNNNL
;
A
#
# COMPACT_ATOMS: atom_id res chain seq x y z
N MET A 1 -26.19 -6.21 20.29
CA MET A 1 -25.13 -6.83 19.47
C MET A 1 -23.79 -6.37 20.03
N GLN A 2 -23.43 -6.97 21.13
CA GLN A 2 -22.12 -6.86 21.80
C GLN A 2 -21.57 -8.27 21.76
N SER A 3 -20.89 -8.63 20.70
CA SER A 3 -20.13 -9.87 20.68
C SER A 3 -19.02 -9.73 19.65
N ASP A 4 -17.83 -10.09 20.07
CA ASP A 4 -16.76 -10.71 19.31
C ASP A 4 -15.67 -9.83 18.70
N PHE A 5 -15.33 -8.70 19.32
CA PHE A 5 -13.93 -8.24 19.20
C PHE A 5 -13.09 -8.78 20.37
N LYS A 6 -13.18 -10.07 20.64
CA LYS A 6 -12.12 -10.79 21.35
C LYS A 6 -10.89 -10.75 20.47
N GLN A 7 -9.81 -10.11 20.98
CA GLN A 7 -8.45 -10.21 20.49
C GLN A 7 -8.36 -10.87 19.11
N GLU A 8 -8.45 -10.08 18.02
CA GLU A 8 -8.02 -10.56 16.72
C GLU A 8 -6.48 -10.69 16.76
N LYS A 9 -6.02 -11.69 17.52
CA LYS A 9 -4.78 -12.35 17.17
C LYS A 9 -5.12 -13.04 15.87
N THR A 10 -4.51 -12.63 14.78
CA THR A 10 -4.55 -13.51 13.62
C THR A 10 -4.09 -14.86 14.17
N GLU A 11 -4.91 -15.89 14.11
CA GLU A 11 -4.69 -17.20 14.78
C GLU A 11 -3.29 -17.80 14.52
N ARG A 12 -2.56 -17.21 13.61
CA ARG A 12 -1.22 -17.63 13.16
C ARG A 12 -0.06 -16.74 13.63
N THR A 13 -0.28 -15.53 14.14
CA THR A 13 0.85 -14.66 14.46
C THR A 13 1.16 -14.55 15.95
N HIS A 14 0.22 -14.87 16.83
CA HIS A 14 0.29 -14.65 18.29
C HIS A 14 0.67 -13.22 18.72
N ARG A 15 0.74 -12.27 17.75
CA ARG A 15 1.13 -10.87 17.95
C ARG A 15 -0.07 -9.97 17.98
N ASP A 16 0.00 -8.93 18.80
CA ASP A 16 -1.07 -7.95 18.90
C ASP A 16 -1.11 -7.03 17.68
N ILE A 17 -2.29 -6.90 17.09
CA ILE A 17 -2.52 -6.05 15.93
C ILE A 17 -2.59 -4.60 16.38
N ILE A 18 -1.75 -3.75 15.79
CA ILE A 18 -1.78 -2.29 16.00
C ILE A 18 -2.69 -1.62 14.95
N PHE A 19 -2.63 -2.04 13.69
CA PHE A 19 -3.41 -1.51 12.59
C PHE A 19 -3.92 -2.61 11.67
N LYS A 20 -5.20 -2.51 11.28
CA LYS A 20 -5.80 -3.24 10.15
C LYS A 20 -6.21 -2.22 9.09
N ILE A 21 -5.67 -2.31 7.89
CA ILE A 21 -5.77 -1.26 6.88
C ILE A 21 -6.23 -1.86 5.56
N LEU A 22 -7.36 -1.37 5.04
CA LEU A 22 -7.84 -1.74 3.71
C LEU A 22 -6.86 -1.24 2.65
N THR A 23 -6.58 -2.08 1.65
CA THR A 23 -5.66 -1.78 0.54
C THR A 23 -6.26 -2.20 -0.80
N GLY A 24 -5.54 -1.93 -1.89
CA GLY A 24 -5.93 -2.41 -3.21
C GLY A 24 -7.05 -1.60 -3.88
N SER A 25 -7.82 -2.26 -4.73
CA SER A 25 -8.75 -1.61 -5.66
C SER A 25 -9.81 -0.74 -5.00
N HIS A 26 -10.24 -1.07 -3.78
CA HIS A 26 -11.20 -0.28 -3.02
C HIS A 26 -10.66 1.10 -2.62
N ASN A 27 -9.35 1.21 -2.32
CA ASN A 27 -8.76 2.51 -2.00
C ASN A 27 -8.67 3.46 -3.20
N TYR A 28 -8.70 2.92 -4.40
CA TYR A 28 -8.52 3.68 -5.64
C TYR A 28 -9.84 4.00 -6.35
N ASN A 29 -10.98 3.49 -5.87
CA ASN A 29 -12.26 3.47 -6.57
C ASN A 29 -12.19 2.71 -7.93
N LEU A 30 -11.42 1.61 -7.93
CA LEU A 30 -11.23 0.71 -9.09
C LEU A 30 -11.73 -0.71 -8.81
N ASN A 31 -12.51 -0.87 -7.74
CA ASN A 31 -13.16 -2.13 -7.40
C ASN A 31 -14.35 -2.39 -8.32
N THR A 32 -14.61 -3.66 -8.52
CA THR A 32 -15.80 -4.18 -9.20
C THR A 32 -16.61 -5.01 -8.19
N PRO A 33 -17.86 -5.40 -8.49
CA PRO A 33 -18.63 -6.28 -7.59
C PRO A 33 -17.96 -7.61 -7.24
N LYS A 34 -16.95 -8.03 -8.02
CA LYS A 34 -16.16 -9.24 -7.80
C LYS A 34 -14.80 -8.96 -7.12
N SER A 35 -14.52 -7.73 -6.73
CA SER A 35 -13.24 -7.38 -6.13
C SER A 35 -13.20 -7.77 -4.66
N ASP A 36 -12.14 -8.48 -4.27
CA ASP A 36 -11.85 -8.85 -2.90
C ASP A 36 -11.46 -7.61 -2.07
N ARG A 37 -11.58 -7.73 -0.76
CA ARG A 37 -11.13 -6.71 0.19
C ARG A 37 -9.79 -7.15 0.77
N ASP A 38 -8.72 -6.59 0.27
CA ASP A 38 -7.36 -6.88 0.70
C ASP A 38 -7.00 -6.06 1.95
N TYR A 39 -6.36 -6.68 2.94
CA TYR A 39 -5.93 -5.98 4.15
C TYR A 39 -4.43 -6.12 4.39
N LYS A 40 -3.83 -5.05 4.90
CA LYS A 40 -2.52 -5.06 5.54
C LYS A 40 -2.68 -4.90 7.05
N TYR A 41 -2.01 -5.78 7.77
CA TYR A 41 -1.94 -5.71 9.21
C TYR A 41 -0.55 -5.25 9.64
N PHE A 42 -0.50 -4.33 10.57
CA PHE A 42 0.71 -4.04 11.31
C PHE A 42 0.57 -4.59 12.72
N VAL A 43 1.61 -5.25 13.21
CA VAL A 43 1.63 -5.90 14.52
C VAL A 43 2.76 -5.37 15.38
N PHE A 44 2.57 -5.42 16.70
CA PHE A 44 3.67 -5.22 17.63
C PHE A 44 4.63 -6.40 17.58
N PRO A 45 5.96 -6.17 17.74
CA PRO A 45 6.89 -7.26 17.98
C PRO A 45 6.60 -7.95 19.31
N ASP A 46 6.91 -9.22 19.43
CA ASP A 46 7.07 -9.89 20.73
C ASP A 46 8.48 -9.68 21.28
N PHE A 47 8.74 -10.19 22.49
CA PHE A 47 10.05 -10.07 23.12
C PHE A 47 11.13 -10.81 22.32
N ASP A 48 10.81 -11.98 21.79
CA ASP A 48 11.77 -12.77 21.00
C ASP A 48 12.14 -12.07 19.68
N ASP A 49 11.20 -11.34 19.08
CA ASP A 49 11.48 -10.50 17.90
C ASP A 49 12.44 -9.34 18.22
N LEU A 50 12.33 -8.75 19.43
CA LEU A 50 13.26 -7.71 19.89
C LEU A 50 14.63 -8.29 20.18
N TYR A 51 14.67 -9.37 20.96
CA TYR A 51 15.90 -10.02 21.37
C TYR A 51 16.71 -10.53 20.19
N SER A 52 16.07 -11.16 19.21
CA SER A 52 16.71 -11.68 18.00
C SER A 52 16.90 -10.66 16.89
N CYS A 53 16.54 -9.39 17.09
CA CYS A 53 16.54 -8.34 16.07
C CYS A 53 15.72 -8.70 14.82
N ARG A 54 14.78 -9.62 14.93
CA ARG A 54 13.92 -10.07 13.84
C ARG A 54 12.73 -9.10 13.65
N GLN A 55 12.38 -8.81 12.42
CA GLN A 55 11.18 -8.07 12.07
C GLN A 55 10.19 -8.98 11.35
N TYR A 56 9.09 -9.29 12.00
CA TYR A 56 8.09 -10.24 11.51
C TYR A 56 7.46 -9.81 10.18
N THR A 57 7.21 -10.77 9.32
CA THR A 57 6.41 -10.60 8.09
C THR A 57 5.75 -11.91 7.73
N LEU A 58 4.47 -11.88 7.39
CA LEU A 58 3.71 -13.00 6.88
C LEU A 58 2.86 -12.54 5.70
N ASN A 59 2.86 -13.30 4.61
CA ASN A 59 1.88 -13.19 3.55
C ASN A 59 1.00 -14.44 3.61
N TYR A 60 -0.30 -14.24 3.64
CA TYR A 60 -1.26 -15.32 3.68
C TYR A 60 -2.28 -15.14 2.56
N THR A 61 -2.49 -16.19 1.79
CA THR A 61 -3.45 -16.24 0.70
C THR A 61 -4.23 -17.55 0.80
N SER A 62 -5.54 -17.45 0.85
CA SER A 62 -6.49 -18.57 0.77
C SER A 62 -7.63 -18.19 -0.17
N PRO A 63 -8.54 -19.12 -0.52
CA PRO A 63 -9.72 -18.78 -1.30
C PRO A 63 -10.62 -17.70 -0.66
N ASP A 64 -10.62 -17.62 0.66
CA ASP A 64 -11.52 -16.75 1.43
C ASP A 64 -10.85 -15.48 1.95
N GLU A 65 -9.51 -15.48 2.09
CA GLU A 65 -8.76 -14.38 2.70
C GLU A 65 -7.41 -14.16 2.02
N ASP A 66 -7.10 -12.90 1.74
CA ASP A 66 -5.77 -12.45 1.33
C ASP A 66 -5.32 -11.29 2.22
N TYR A 67 -4.25 -11.51 2.97
CA TYR A 67 -3.69 -10.48 3.82
C TYR A 67 -2.18 -10.58 4.01
N ALA A 68 -1.58 -9.45 4.28
CA ALA A 68 -0.16 -9.35 4.60
C ALA A 68 0.03 -8.72 5.98
N VAL A 69 0.90 -9.33 6.79
CA VAL A 69 1.23 -8.89 8.16
C VAL A 69 2.66 -8.37 8.21
N TYR A 70 2.85 -7.21 8.81
CA TYR A 70 4.14 -6.55 8.95
C TYR A 70 4.38 -6.11 10.39
N ASP A 71 5.58 -6.34 10.89
CA ASP A 71 6.05 -5.71 12.11
C ASP A 71 6.01 -4.18 11.96
N ILE A 72 5.45 -3.48 12.96
CA ILE A 72 5.31 -2.01 12.92
C ILE A 72 6.65 -1.30 12.77
N ARG A 73 7.74 -1.89 13.25
CA ARG A 73 9.10 -1.33 13.12
C ARG A 73 9.57 -1.21 11.67
N LYS A 74 8.92 -1.93 10.74
CA LYS A 74 9.17 -1.79 9.29
C LYS A 74 8.55 -0.54 8.68
N LEU A 75 7.49 0.00 9.29
CA LEU A 75 6.69 1.07 8.70
C LEU A 75 7.53 2.27 8.23
N PRO A 76 8.47 2.82 9.02
CA PRO A 76 9.29 3.95 8.57
C PRO A 76 10.07 3.66 7.29
N MET A 77 10.75 2.51 7.24
CA MET A 77 11.54 2.12 6.07
C MET A 77 10.66 1.80 4.85
N LEU A 78 9.48 1.19 5.04
CA LEU A 78 8.56 0.88 3.95
C LEU A 78 8.02 2.17 3.31
N LEU A 79 7.71 3.19 4.13
CA LEU A 79 7.29 4.50 3.62
C LEU A 79 8.47 5.28 3.00
N TRP A 80 9.67 5.18 3.56
CA TRP A 80 10.87 5.81 2.98
C TRP A 80 11.25 5.25 1.61
N LYS A 81 11.09 3.94 1.41
CA LYS A 81 11.26 3.29 0.10
C LYS A 81 10.17 3.68 -0.90
N ALA A 82 9.14 4.34 -0.45
CA ALA A 82 8.05 4.93 -1.21
C ALA A 82 7.40 3.99 -2.23
N ASN A 83 7.33 2.69 -1.89
CA ASN A 83 6.59 1.72 -2.67
C ASN A 83 5.09 2.04 -2.56
N LEU A 84 4.42 2.19 -3.70
CA LEU A 84 3.02 2.60 -3.77
C LEU A 84 2.07 1.70 -2.96
N ASN A 85 2.38 0.41 -2.85
CA ASN A 85 1.61 -0.52 -2.01
C ASN A 85 1.69 -0.21 -0.50
N PHE A 86 2.66 0.61 -0.05
CA PHE A 86 2.76 1.08 1.34
C PHE A 86 2.34 2.54 1.48
N ILE A 87 2.56 3.36 0.45
CA ILE A 87 2.05 4.73 0.43
C ILE A 87 0.52 4.74 0.54
N GLU A 88 -0.17 3.80 -0.12
CA GLU A 88 -1.63 3.69 -0.08
C GLU A 88 -2.22 3.54 1.33
N VAL A 89 -1.46 2.96 2.29
CA VAL A 89 -1.96 2.77 3.66
C VAL A 89 -2.26 4.09 4.37
N LEU A 90 -1.55 5.17 4.00
CA LEU A 90 -1.76 6.51 4.56
C LEU A 90 -3.07 7.15 4.11
N PHE A 91 -3.64 6.68 3.01
CA PHE A 91 -4.85 7.21 2.37
C PHE A 91 -5.99 6.20 2.35
N SER A 92 -5.89 5.16 3.16
CA SER A 92 -6.89 4.09 3.21
C SER A 92 -8.27 4.63 3.58
N GLN A 93 -9.28 4.13 2.88
CA GLN A 93 -10.69 4.36 3.15
C GLN A 93 -11.15 3.73 4.48
N GLU A 94 -10.44 2.70 4.93
CA GLU A 94 -10.74 1.97 6.16
C GLU A 94 -9.45 1.68 6.93
N PHE A 95 -9.25 2.44 8.01
CA PHE A 95 -8.11 2.31 8.90
C PHE A 95 -8.62 1.98 10.29
N ILE A 96 -8.42 0.74 10.75
CA ILE A 96 -8.95 0.22 12.00
C ILE A 96 -7.83 0.09 13.02
N ILE A 97 -8.05 0.65 14.20
CA ILE A 97 -7.24 0.44 15.40
C ILE A 97 -8.05 -0.48 16.32
N PRO A 98 -7.60 -1.71 16.62
CA PRO A 98 -8.29 -2.60 17.52
C PRO A 98 -8.48 -1.97 18.90
N LYS A 99 -9.65 -2.21 19.51
CA LYS A 99 -10.05 -1.60 20.79
C LYS A 99 -9.37 -2.21 22.04
N THR A 100 -8.29 -2.94 21.87
CA THR A 100 -7.59 -3.70 22.93
C THR A 100 -6.96 -2.83 24.01
N TYR A 101 -6.86 -1.51 23.79
CA TYR A 101 -6.21 -0.58 24.71
C TYR A 101 -7.20 0.45 25.25
N THR A 102 -7.12 0.76 26.54
CA THR A 102 -7.95 1.78 27.19
C THR A 102 -7.79 3.15 26.53
N VAL A 103 -8.88 3.87 26.38
CA VAL A 103 -9.04 5.07 25.54
C VAL A 103 -8.02 6.18 25.78
N TYR A 104 -7.45 6.30 26.98
CA TYR A 104 -6.60 7.44 27.35
C TYR A 104 -5.10 7.29 27.02
N TRP A 105 -4.58 6.07 26.82
CA TRP A 105 -3.15 5.80 26.67
C TRP A 105 -2.83 4.80 25.56
N ASN A 106 -3.60 4.83 24.48
CA ASN A 106 -3.38 3.92 23.34
C ASN A 106 -2.19 4.38 22.49
N PRO A 107 -1.04 3.67 22.51
CA PRO A 107 0.12 4.02 21.70
C PRO A 107 -0.18 3.99 20.19
N ALA A 108 -1.08 3.11 19.75
CA ALA A 108 -1.53 3.03 18.36
C ALA A 108 -2.25 4.30 17.92
N SER A 109 -3.15 4.86 18.75
CA SER A 109 -3.89 6.08 18.41
C SER A 109 -2.98 7.29 18.23
N ARG A 110 -1.89 7.40 19.03
CA ARG A 110 -0.90 8.48 18.89
C ARG A 110 -0.11 8.37 17.58
N LEU A 111 0.32 7.15 17.23
CA LEU A 111 1.01 6.92 15.97
C LEU A 111 0.06 7.18 14.80
N TYR A 112 -1.19 6.69 14.88
CA TYR A 112 -2.20 6.96 13.86
C TYR A 112 -2.46 8.46 13.66
N GLY A 113 -2.62 9.23 14.75
CA GLY A 113 -2.75 10.69 14.67
C GLY A 113 -1.60 11.32 13.90
N PHE A 114 -0.35 10.97 14.25
CA PHE A 114 0.82 11.44 13.54
C PHE A 114 0.82 11.06 12.05
N LEU A 115 0.48 9.80 11.72
CA LEU A 115 0.39 9.36 10.33
C LEU A 115 -0.68 10.13 9.55
N LYS A 116 -1.86 10.32 10.14
CA LYS A 116 -2.99 11.03 9.53
C LYS A 116 -2.67 12.50 9.28
N ASP A 117 -2.10 13.18 10.29
CA ASP A 117 -1.81 14.61 10.21
C ASP A 117 -0.69 14.95 9.22
N ASN A 118 0.25 14.01 9.00
CA ASN A 118 1.40 14.18 8.11
C ASN A 118 1.34 13.27 6.87
N ARG A 119 0.17 12.71 6.52
CA ARG A 119 0.06 11.68 5.48
C ARG A 119 0.59 12.11 4.12
N GLN A 120 0.35 13.36 3.75
CA GLN A 120 0.76 13.92 2.47
C GLN A 120 2.29 14.04 2.39
N GLU A 121 2.89 14.61 3.42
CA GLU A 121 4.34 14.80 3.53
C GLU A 121 5.07 13.46 3.69
N LEU A 122 4.50 12.52 4.46
CA LEU A 122 5.05 11.16 4.60
C LEU A 122 5.04 10.38 3.27
N ALA A 123 3.99 10.54 2.48
CA ALA A 123 3.87 9.87 1.18
C ALA A 123 4.87 10.41 0.15
N THR A 124 5.28 11.66 0.29
CA THR A 124 6.18 12.35 -0.64
C THR A 124 7.53 12.71 -0.03
N MET A 125 7.88 12.19 1.14
CA MET A 125 9.13 12.53 1.83
C MET A 125 10.39 12.08 1.08
N ASN A 126 10.29 11.13 0.14
CA ASN A 126 11.37 10.68 -0.72
C ASN A 126 10.90 10.59 -2.18
N PRO A 127 10.82 11.71 -2.90
CA PRO A 127 10.24 11.78 -4.24
C PRO A 127 11.03 10.96 -5.27
N THR A 128 12.35 10.94 -5.18
CA THR A 128 13.22 10.13 -6.04
C THR A 128 12.92 8.63 -5.88
N ALA A 129 12.78 8.16 -4.62
CA ALA A 129 12.43 6.77 -4.37
C ALA A 129 11.01 6.47 -4.86
N LEU A 130 10.06 7.39 -4.69
CA LEU A 130 8.68 7.23 -5.15
C LEU A 130 8.61 7.03 -6.68
N TYR A 131 9.34 7.84 -7.43
CA TYR A 131 9.46 7.69 -8.88
C TYR A 131 10.07 6.34 -9.27
N ASN A 132 11.24 6.01 -8.72
CA ASN A 132 11.96 4.79 -9.06
C ASN A 132 11.19 3.51 -8.66
N ALA A 133 10.61 3.49 -7.46
CA ALA A 133 9.79 2.37 -7.00
C ALA A 133 8.55 2.17 -7.87
N SER A 134 7.86 3.25 -8.24
CA SER A 134 6.68 3.18 -9.11
C SER A 134 7.04 2.67 -10.51
N ARG A 135 8.10 3.18 -11.13
CA ARG A 135 8.61 2.70 -12.43
C ARG A 135 8.98 1.21 -12.37
N GLY A 136 9.73 0.82 -11.34
CA GLY A 136 10.11 -0.58 -11.13
C GLY A 136 8.91 -1.50 -10.92
N MET A 137 7.92 -1.07 -10.16
CA MET A 137 6.68 -1.84 -9.96
C MET A 137 5.87 -1.98 -11.26
N ALA A 138 5.75 -0.93 -12.06
CA ALA A 138 5.05 -0.99 -13.34
C ALA A 138 5.72 -1.98 -14.29
N LEU A 139 7.06 -1.93 -14.40
CA LEU A 139 7.85 -2.87 -15.20
C LEU A 139 7.67 -4.33 -14.72
N GLU A 140 7.69 -4.54 -13.42
CA GLU A 140 7.46 -5.90 -12.86
C GLU A 140 6.05 -6.41 -13.18
N LYS A 141 5.02 -5.55 -13.11
CA LYS A 141 3.66 -5.90 -13.49
C LYS A 141 3.53 -6.22 -14.99
N GLN A 142 4.23 -5.51 -15.85
CA GLN A 142 4.29 -5.83 -17.28
C GLN A 142 4.96 -7.20 -17.54
N LYS A 143 6.04 -7.51 -16.84
CA LYS A 143 6.66 -8.85 -16.92
C LYS A 143 5.72 -9.95 -16.40
N GLN A 144 4.97 -9.66 -15.32
CA GLN A 144 4.04 -10.60 -14.73
C GLN A 144 2.83 -10.88 -15.63
N MET A 145 2.33 -9.88 -16.38
CA MET A 145 1.17 -10.08 -17.25
C MET A 145 1.40 -11.06 -18.39
N LEU A 146 2.67 -11.27 -18.79
CA LEU A 146 3.06 -12.19 -19.85
C LEU A 146 3.36 -13.60 -19.35
N LYS A 147 3.25 -13.85 -18.03
CA LYS A 147 3.51 -15.17 -17.43
C LYS A 147 2.21 -15.85 -17.06
N ASP A 148 2.00 -17.03 -17.62
CA ASP A 148 0.96 -17.93 -17.12
C ASP A 148 1.34 -18.47 -15.73
N SER A 149 0.41 -18.41 -14.80
CA SER A 149 0.57 -18.95 -13.45
C SER A 149 -0.80 -19.30 -12.86
N PRO A 150 -0.89 -20.22 -11.88
CA PRO A 150 -2.18 -20.69 -11.34
C PRO A 150 -3.16 -19.57 -11.00
N GLY A 151 -2.71 -18.49 -10.34
CA GLY A 151 -3.57 -17.35 -9.97
C GLY A 151 -3.90 -16.38 -11.11
N ARG A 152 -3.40 -16.58 -12.33
CA ARG A 152 -3.61 -15.72 -13.50
C ARG A 152 -4.06 -16.48 -14.73
N HIS A 153 -4.12 -17.81 -14.62
CA HIS A 153 -4.39 -18.70 -15.75
C HIS A 153 -5.71 -18.37 -16.48
N GLU A 154 -6.76 -18.05 -15.76
CA GLU A 154 -8.06 -17.70 -16.35
C GLU A 154 -7.95 -16.48 -17.27
N ASN A 155 -7.35 -15.38 -16.80
CA ASN A 155 -7.15 -14.18 -17.62
C ASN A 155 -6.20 -14.45 -18.78
N TYR A 156 -5.09 -15.16 -18.53
CA TYR A 156 -4.09 -15.48 -19.55
C TYR A 156 -4.69 -16.32 -20.68
N SER A 157 -5.44 -17.36 -20.34
CA SER A 157 -6.10 -18.25 -21.33
C SER A 157 -7.16 -17.52 -22.14
N ARG A 158 -7.88 -16.58 -21.51
CA ARG A 158 -8.98 -15.86 -22.17
C ARG A 158 -8.51 -14.71 -23.05
N PHE A 159 -7.49 -13.97 -22.65
CA PHE A 159 -7.09 -12.71 -23.27
C PHE A 159 -5.67 -12.74 -23.87
N GLY A 160 -4.92 -13.83 -23.67
CA GLY A 160 -3.52 -13.95 -24.07
C GLY A 160 -2.53 -13.23 -23.15
N TYR A 161 -3.02 -12.59 -22.09
CA TYR A 161 -2.22 -11.93 -21.05
C TYR A 161 -3.03 -11.71 -19.77
N ASP A 162 -2.37 -11.49 -18.63
CA ASP A 162 -3.07 -11.19 -17.37
C ASP A 162 -3.49 -9.71 -17.31
N THR A 163 -4.77 -9.48 -17.56
CA THR A 163 -5.38 -8.13 -17.59
C THR A 163 -5.35 -7.42 -16.23
N LYS A 164 -5.34 -8.18 -15.10
CA LYS A 164 -5.19 -7.61 -13.74
C LYS A 164 -3.80 -6.98 -13.57
N SER A 165 -2.73 -7.69 -13.94
CA SER A 165 -1.38 -7.13 -13.90
C SER A 165 -1.19 -5.96 -14.88
N ALA A 166 -1.76 -6.04 -16.08
CA ALA A 166 -1.76 -4.96 -17.06
C ALA A 166 -2.42 -3.68 -16.51
N SER A 167 -3.60 -3.80 -15.92
CA SER A 167 -4.30 -2.65 -15.31
C SER A 167 -3.51 -2.04 -14.15
N HIS A 168 -2.82 -2.87 -13.37
CA HIS A 168 -1.93 -2.37 -12.30
C HIS A 168 -0.71 -1.62 -12.87
N ALA A 169 -0.08 -2.13 -13.92
CA ALA A 169 1.05 -1.44 -14.56
C ALA A 169 0.64 -0.05 -15.07
N TYR A 170 -0.47 0.02 -15.80
CA TYR A 170 -1.00 1.27 -16.31
C TYR A 170 -1.35 2.26 -15.19
N ARG A 171 -2.08 1.81 -14.16
CA ARG A 171 -2.44 2.62 -13.00
C ARG A 171 -1.25 3.24 -12.28
N ILE A 172 -0.16 2.46 -12.10
CA ILE A 172 1.04 2.94 -11.41
C ILE A 172 1.72 4.06 -12.20
N LEU A 173 1.81 3.95 -13.52
CA LEU A 173 2.37 5.02 -14.36
C LEU A 173 1.42 6.24 -14.42
N ASP A 174 0.11 5.99 -14.49
CA ASP A 174 -0.89 7.08 -14.45
C ASP A 174 -0.83 7.85 -13.13
N PHE A 175 -0.64 7.16 -12.00
CA PHE A 175 -0.41 7.80 -10.69
C PHE A 175 0.75 8.80 -10.73
N LEU A 176 1.91 8.44 -11.31
CA LEU A 176 3.05 9.36 -11.41
C LEU A 176 2.71 10.61 -12.23
N SER A 177 2.02 10.42 -13.37
CA SER A 177 1.59 11.52 -14.22
C SER A 177 0.59 12.44 -13.50
N ARG A 178 -0.38 11.85 -12.77
CA ARG A 178 -1.37 12.58 -11.97
C ARG A 178 -0.71 13.33 -10.81
N LEU A 179 0.23 12.69 -10.11
CA LEU A 179 0.94 13.29 -8.99
C LEU A 179 1.72 14.55 -9.42
N ALA A 180 2.44 14.47 -10.53
CA ALA A 180 3.14 15.63 -11.07
C ALA A 180 2.19 16.76 -11.50
N LYS A 181 1.05 16.42 -12.14
CA LYS A 181 0.05 17.40 -12.59
C LYS A 181 -0.73 18.06 -11.44
N ASN A 182 -0.93 17.34 -10.34
CA ASN A 182 -1.73 17.80 -9.20
C ASN A 182 -0.89 18.43 -8.08
N GLY A 183 0.35 18.88 -8.38
CA GLY A 183 1.21 19.53 -7.38
C GLY A 183 1.56 18.63 -6.19
N PHE A 184 1.81 17.37 -6.44
CA PHE A 184 2.11 16.34 -5.43
C PHE A 184 0.94 16.02 -4.46
N ASP A 185 -0.31 16.33 -4.78
CA ASP A 185 -1.47 15.86 -4.02
C ASP A 185 -1.67 14.36 -4.25
N VAL A 186 -1.19 13.55 -3.29
CA VAL A 186 -1.19 12.08 -3.40
C VAL A 186 -2.61 11.53 -3.39
N GLN A 187 -3.51 12.10 -2.60
CA GLN A 187 -4.90 11.62 -2.53
C GLN A 187 -5.60 11.80 -3.89
N LYS A 188 -5.47 12.97 -4.52
CA LYS A 188 -6.01 13.22 -5.85
C LYS A 188 -5.35 12.39 -6.94
N ALA A 189 -4.05 12.08 -6.78
CA ALA A 189 -3.34 11.23 -7.74
C ALA A 189 -3.76 9.76 -7.65
N MET A 190 -4.08 9.27 -6.43
CA MET A 190 -4.43 7.88 -6.18
C MET A 190 -5.89 7.55 -6.44
N TYR A 191 -6.81 8.45 -6.08
CA TYR A 191 -8.23 8.19 -6.15
C TYR A 191 -8.78 8.59 -7.52
N TYR A 192 -9.58 7.70 -8.11
CA TYR A 192 -10.24 7.92 -9.40
C TYR A 192 -11.72 8.22 -9.15
N GLU A 193 -12.14 9.47 -9.36
CA GLU A 193 -13.53 9.88 -9.20
C GLU A 193 -14.44 9.16 -10.20
N ASP A 194 -15.72 9.06 -9.87
CA ASP A 194 -16.71 8.57 -10.83
C ASP A 194 -16.78 9.53 -12.02
N GLY A 195 -16.72 8.97 -13.23
CA GLY A 195 -16.65 9.76 -14.46
C GLY A 195 -15.24 10.19 -14.89
N ASP A 196 -14.20 9.90 -14.11
CA ASP A 196 -12.80 10.11 -14.53
C ASP A 196 -12.48 9.23 -15.77
N PRO A 197 -12.09 9.82 -16.92
CA PRO A 197 -11.74 9.01 -18.11
C PRO A 197 -10.63 8.00 -17.85
N ALA A 198 -9.65 8.32 -17.01
CA ALA A 198 -8.56 7.40 -16.65
C ALA A 198 -9.08 6.19 -15.85
N ARG A 199 -10.10 6.39 -15.00
CA ARG A 199 -10.80 5.30 -14.30
C ARG A 199 -11.38 4.30 -15.29
N GLN A 200 -12.10 4.80 -16.29
CA GLN A 200 -12.73 3.96 -17.31
C GLN A 200 -11.68 3.16 -18.10
N VAL A 201 -10.58 3.80 -18.49
CA VAL A 201 -9.47 3.11 -19.20
C VAL A 201 -8.91 1.97 -18.38
N ILE A 202 -8.63 2.19 -17.09
CA ILE A 202 -8.08 1.15 -16.19
C ILE A 202 -9.07 -0.01 -16.01
N LEU A 203 -10.37 0.29 -15.85
CA LEU A 203 -11.41 -0.74 -15.75
C LEU A 203 -11.58 -1.51 -17.06
N ASP A 204 -11.46 -0.86 -18.21
CA ASP A 204 -11.53 -1.50 -19.53
C ASP A 204 -10.31 -2.40 -19.79
N ILE A 205 -9.10 -1.99 -19.38
CA ILE A 205 -7.91 -2.89 -19.38
C ILE A 205 -8.18 -4.11 -18.51
N LYS A 206 -8.65 -3.91 -17.27
CA LYS A 206 -8.94 -5.00 -16.33
C LYS A 206 -10.00 -5.96 -16.87
N ALA A 207 -10.99 -5.45 -17.62
CA ALA A 207 -12.05 -6.22 -18.25
C ALA A 207 -11.62 -6.93 -19.56
N GLY A 208 -10.38 -6.73 -20.03
CA GLY A 208 -9.85 -7.36 -21.25
C GLY A 208 -10.45 -6.80 -22.54
N LYS A 209 -10.83 -5.52 -22.58
CA LYS A 209 -11.39 -4.87 -23.77
C LYS A 209 -10.31 -4.50 -24.80
N TYR A 210 -9.04 -4.59 -24.46
CA TYR A 210 -7.92 -4.29 -25.34
C TYR A 210 -7.16 -5.55 -25.70
N SER A 211 -6.70 -5.69 -26.96
CA SER A 211 -5.74 -6.71 -27.32
C SER A 211 -4.38 -6.42 -26.66
N LEU A 212 -3.50 -7.42 -26.61
CA LEU A 212 -2.14 -7.24 -26.09
C LEU A 212 -1.38 -6.16 -26.88
N GLU A 213 -1.54 -6.12 -28.23
CA GLU A 213 -0.90 -5.11 -29.05
C GLU A 213 -1.40 -3.69 -28.71
N ALA A 214 -2.74 -3.53 -28.58
CA ALA A 214 -3.32 -2.24 -28.22
C ALA A 214 -2.86 -1.79 -26.82
N PHE A 215 -2.82 -2.72 -25.84
CA PHE A 215 -2.28 -2.42 -24.52
C PHE A 215 -0.80 -2.02 -24.58
N ASN A 216 0.02 -2.73 -25.37
CA ASN A 216 1.45 -2.39 -25.49
C ASN A 216 1.66 -0.99 -26.07
N ILE A 217 0.83 -0.55 -27.01
CA ILE A 217 0.89 0.83 -27.50
C ILE A 217 0.54 1.83 -26.36
N MET A 218 -0.53 1.55 -25.62
CA MET A 218 -0.99 2.41 -24.52
C MET A 218 0.06 2.53 -23.41
N ILE A 219 0.65 1.42 -22.99
CA ILE A 219 1.63 1.40 -21.90
C ILE A 219 2.95 2.09 -22.31
N ASN A 220 3.40 1.91 -23.56
CA ASN A 220 4.59 2.59 -24.10
C ASN A 220 4.41 4.13 -24.13
N ILE A 221 3.22 4.61 -24.47
CA ILE A 221 2.89 6.04 -24.38
C ILE A 221 3.01 6.52 -22.93
N LYS A 222 2.41 5.79 -21.96
CA LYS A 222 2.50 6.12 -20.54
C LYS A 222 3.93 6.07 -20.01
N GLU A 223 4.73 5.12 -20.45
CA GLU A 223 6.14 5.04 -20.09
C GLU A 223 6.92 6.27 -20.59
N SER A 224 6.72 6.64 -21.85
CA SER A 224 7.36 7.83 -22.43
C SER A 224 6.92 9.13 -21.72
N GLU A 225 5.64 9.24 -21.33
CA GLU A 225 5.15 10.38 -20.53
C GLU A 225 5.84 10.44 -19.17
N THR A 226 5.92 9.31 -18.47
CA THR A 226 6.50 9.26 -17.11
C THR A 226 8.02 9.40 -17.13
N GLU A 227 8.71 8.95 -18.18
CA GLU A 227 10.17 9.15 -18.32
C GLU A 227 10.54 10.63 -18.28
N LYS A 228 9.75 11.48 -18.92
CA LYS A 228 9.95 12.94 -18.93
C LYS A 228 9.79 13.59 -17.55
N LEU A 229 9.19 12.87 -16.58
CA LEU A 229 9.02 13.35 -15.22
C LEU A 229 10.20 13.05 -14.29
N LYS A 230 11.20 12.30 -14.76
CA LYS A 230 12.34 11.87 -13.95
C LYS A 230 13.04 13.04 -13.26
N ASP A 231 13.52 14.01 -14.05
CA ASP A 231 14.24 15.19 -13.52
C ASP A 231 13.36 16.01 -12.56
N PHE A 232 12.05 16.09 -12.83
CA PHE A 232 11.11 16.76 -11.95
C PHE A 232 11.04 16.10 -10.56
N PHE A 233 10.95 14.77 -10.47
CA PHE A 233 10.95 14.05 -9.20
C PHE A 233 12.33 14.09 -8.51
N GLU A 234 13.42 13.98 -9.27
CA GLU A 234 14.78 14.03 -8.73
C GLU A 234 15.19 15.42 -8.22
N SER A 235 14.59 16.48 -8.75
CA SER A 235 14.80 17.84 -8.28
C SER A 235 14.10 18.16 -6.96
N GLN A 236 13.13 17.35 -6.53
CA GLN A 236 12.41 17.56 -5.30
C GLN A 236 13.25 17.20 -4.06
N LYS A 237 13.12 17.97 -3.00
CA LYS A 237 13.86 17.75 -1.75
C LYS A 237 13.33 16.53 -0.99
N MET A 238 14.22 15.64 -0.57
CA MET A 238 13.93 14.61 0.42
C MET A 238 13.73 15.21 1.81
N ASN A 239 12.75 14.70 2.56
CA ASN A 239 12.49 15.12 3.93
C ASN A 239 12.97 14.07 4.95
N THR A 240 14.29 14.00 5.16
CA THR A 240 14.91 13.07 6.13
C THR A 240 14.50 13.37 7.57
N VAL A 241 14.23 14.62 7.91
CA VAL A 241 13.77 15.02 9.24
C VAL A 241 12.42 14.38 9.56
N LEU A 242 11.51 14.32 8.59
CA LEU A 242 10.21 13.69 8.78
C LEU A 242 10.36 12.16 8.91
N TYR A 243 11.27 11.55 8.14
CA TYR A 243 11.60 10.14 8.28
C TYR A 243 12.11 9.82 9.69
N GLU A 244 13.03 10.61 10.23
CA GLU A 244 13.56 10.44 11.58
C GLU A 244 12.48 10.60 12.65
N LYS A 245 11.58 11.60 12.48
CA LYS A 245 10.42 11.78 13.36
C LYS A 245 9.49 10.56 13.34
N LEU A 246 9.20 10.01 12.17
CA LEU A 246 8.37 8.81 12.03
C LEU A 246 9.04 7.62 12.73
N ASN A 247 10.34 7.44 12.54
CA ASN A 247 11.10 6.36 13.17
C ASN A 247 11.07 6.47 14.70
N GLU A 248 11.28 7.68 15.23
CA GLU A 248 11.21 7.91 16.68
C GLU A 248 9.78 7.72 17.22
N LYS A 249 8.73 8.17 16.50
CA LYS A 249 7.34 7.91 16.88
C LYS A 249 7.01 6.43 16.92
N THR A 250 7.48 5.67 15.93
CA THR A 250 7.29 4.21 15.88
C THR A 250 8.00 3.53 17.05
N LYS A 251 9.24 3.91 17.34
CA LYS A 251 10.00 3.42 18.49
C LYS A 251 9.31 3.72 19.82
N GLN A 252 8.82 4.94 20.02
CA GLN A 252 8.07 5.32 21.22
C GLN A 252 6.78 4.51 21.36
N THR A 253 6.10 4.22 20.25
CA THR A 253 4.89 3.38 20.22
C THR A 253 5.19 1.96 20.70
N VAL A 254 6.24 1.35 20.19
CA VAL A 254 6.68 0.00 20.62
C VAL A 254 7.12 0.01 22.08
N LYS A 255 7.92 0.99 22.50
CA LYS A 255 8.33 1.14 23.90
C LYS A 255 7.12 1.22 24.84
N HIS A 256 6.13 2.04 24.51
CA HIS A 256 4.93 2.23 25.31
C HIS A 256 4.07 0.96 25.39
N TYR A 257 3.97 0.22 24.28
CA TYR A 257 3.30 -1.08 24.25
C TYR A 257 3.88 -2.04 25.27
N PHE A 258 5.22 -2.17 25.35
CA PHE A 258 5.88 -3.04 26.32
C PHE A 258 5.69 -2.56 27.76
N TYR A 259 5.71 -1.25 28.00
CA TYR A 259 5.44 -0.70 29.32
C TYR A 259 4.04 -1.06 29.83
N LEU A 260 3.03 -1.02 28.96
CA LEU A 260 1.66 -1.29 29.33
C LEU A 260 1.37 -2.78 29.57
N ASN A 261 2.08 -3.67 28.86
CA ASN A 261 1.79 -5.10 28.88
C ASN A 261 2.66 -5.90 29.88
N ASN A 262 3.78 -5.37 30.31
CA ASN A 262 4.71 -6.10 31.17
C ASN A 262 4.75 -5.62 32.62
N ASN A 263 3.95 -4.64 33.02
CA ASN A 263 3.97 -4.03 34.37
C ASN A 263 5.40 -3.66 34.83
N LEU A 264 6.29 -3.27 33.88
CA LEU A 264 7.66 -2.85 34.14
C LEU A 264 7.70 -1.36 34.48
#